data_76b095932b06012bfc7bfb84542f9a69
#
_entry.id   76b095932b06012bfc7bfb84542f9a69
#
_cell.length_a   1.000
_cell.length_b   1.000
_cell.length_c   1.000
_cell.angle_alpha   90.00
_cell.angle_beta   90.00
_cell.angle_gamma   90.00
#
_symmetry.space_group_name_H-M   'P 1'
#
loop_
_entity.id
_entity.type
_entity.pdbx_description
1 polymer ?
#
loop_
_entity_poly.entity_id
_entity_poly.type
_entity_poly.pdbx_seq_one_letter_code
_entity_poly.pdbx_strand_id
1 'polypeptide(L)'
;MGTLRTCLQEALSIELDLRNIPNKREEEIKVYYKGHELDKKYKMDIVVGNIIVELKSVVKIEAAHRAQLCNYLRLTKKRIGLLINFGEPRLVGERWVYDEATNECFLVDKEMQRVFDKKYCVLLKSGNE
;
A
#
# COMPACT_ATOMS: atom_id res chain seq x y z
N MET A 1 -2.18 -15.55 -13.24
CA MET A 1 -3.14 -15.68 -12.15
C MET A 1 -2.49 -15.37 -10.83
N GLY A 2 -3.15 -14.66 -9.97
CA GLY A 2 -2.60 -14.27 -8.69
C GLY A 2 -2.76 -15.31 -7.58
N THR A 3 -2.71 -16.60 -7.91
CA THR A 3 -2.95 -17.65 -6.91
C THR A 3 -1.93 -17.63 -5.77
N LEU A 4 -0.64 -17.45 -6.09
CA LEU A 4 0.38 -17.35 -5.05
C LEU A 4 0.14 -16.13 -4.18
N ARG A 5 -0.12 -14.97 -4.80
CA ARG A 5 -0.41 -13.74 -4.06
C ARG A 5 -1.64 -13.93 -3.16
N THR A 6 -2.69 -14.57 -3.66
CA THR A 6 -3.90 -14.82 -2.89
C THR A 6 -3.64 -15.74 -1.70
N CYS A 7 -2.84 -16.79 -1.89
CA CYS A 7 -2.45 -17.68 -0.80
C CYS A 7 -1.65 -16.94 0.26
N LEU A 8 -0.72 -16.09 -0.17
CA LEU A 8 0.10 -15.31 0.77
C LEU A 8 -0.75 -14.30 1.55
N GLN A 9 -1.72 -13.68 0.88
CA GLN A 9 -2.66 -12.76 1.53
C GLN A 9 -3.44 -13.48 2.62
N GLU A 10 -3.98 -14.65 2.31
CA GLU A 10 -4.73 -15.44 3.28
C GLU A 10 -3.85 -15.89 4.44
N ALA A 11 -2.66 -16.40 4.13
CA ALA A 11 -1.73 -16.86 5.15
C ALA A 11 -1.32 -15.72 6.10
N LEU A 12 -1.05 -14.54 5.56
CA LEU A 12 -0.69 -13.40 6.39
C LEU A 12 -1.87 -12.97 7.28
N SER A 13 -3.08 -12.96 6.73
CA SER A 13 -4.27 -12.61 7.51
C SER A 13 -4.48 -13.62 8.65
N ILE A 14 -4.29 -14.91 8.40
CA ILE A 14 -4.38 -15.95 9.42
C ILE A 14 -3.32 -15.73 10.50
N GLU A 15 -2.09 -15.43 10.10
CA GLU A 15 -1.02 -15.20 11.06
C GLU A 15 -1.32 -13.99 11.95
N LEU A 16 -1.86 -12.92 11.36
CA LEU A 16 -2.27 -11.74 12.13
C LEU A 16 -3.39 -12.09 13.10
N ASP A 17 -4.36 -12.89 12.68
CA ASP A 17 -5.45 -13.34 13.55
C ASP A 17 -4.90 -14.16 14.72
N LEU A 18 -3.95 -15.07 14.46
CA LEU A 18 -3.33 -15.90 15.49
C LEU A 18 -2.56 -15.05 16.51
N ARG A 19 -2.07 -13.89 16.10
CA ARG A 19 -1.37 -12.94 16.99
C ARG A 19 -2.31 -11.92 17.60
N ASN A 20 -3.61 -12.09 17.41
CA ASN A 20 -4.64 -11.17 17.92
C ASN A 20 -4.47 -9.74 17.38
N ILE A 21 -4.03 -9.61 16.12
CA ILE A 21 -3.90 -8.32 15.45
C ILE A 21 -5.08 -8.17 14.49
N PRO A 22 -6.03 -7.26 14.78
CA PRO A 22 -7.17 -7.04 13.88
C PRO A 22 -6.72 -6.63 12.49
N ASN A 23 -7.32 -7.24 11.49
CA ASN A 23 -6.97 -6.96 10.09
C ASN A 23 -8.18 -7.20 9.21
N LYS A 24 -8.15 -6.59 8.01
CA LYS A 24 -9.19 -6.77 6.99
C LYS A 24 -8.53 -7.05 5.66
N ARG A 25 -9.09 -8.02 4.93
CA ARG A 25 -8.63 -8.36 3.58
C ARG A 25 -9.51 -7.69 2.55
N GLU A 26 -8.89 -7.25 1.46
CA GLU A 26 -9.58 -6.75 0.26
C GLU A 26 -10.58 -5.64 0.60
N GLU A 27 -10.17 -4.73 1.47
CA GLU A 27 -10.99 -3.59 1.83
C GLU A 27 -11.06 -2.62 0.67
N GLU A 28 -12.28 -2.21 0.30
CA GLU A 28 -12.49 -1.33 -0.83
C GLU A 28 -12.20 0.12 -0.50
N ILE A 29 -11.64 0.82 -1.49
CA ILE A 29 -11.53 2.27 -1.47
C ILE A 29 -12.57 2.81 -2.44
N LYS A 30 -13.50 3.59 -1.93
CA LYS A 30 -14.51 4.28 -2.76
C LYS A 30 -13.92 5.59 -3.25
N VAL A 31 -14.19 5.90 -4.51
CA VAL A 31 -13.70 7.13 -5.14
C VAL A 31 -14.89 7.99 -5.52
N TYR A 32 -14.79 9.30 -5.25
CA TYR A 32 -15.87 10.23 -5.50
C TYR A 32 -15.42 11.34 -6.44
N TYR A 33 -16.35 11.79 -7.28
CA TYR A 33 -16.15 12.96 -8.11
C TYR A 33 -17.32 13.91 -7.88
N LYS A 34 -17.02 15.08 -7.34
CA LYS A 34 -18.02 16.10 -7.01
C LYS A 34 -19.20 15.53 -6.20
N GLY A 35 -18.89 14.72 -5.20
CA GLY A 35 -19.87 14.10 -4.31
C GLY A 35 -20.55 12.85 -4.87
N HIS A 36 -20.25 12.44 -6.09
CA HIS A 36 -20.83 11.25 -6.70
C HIS A 36 -19.84 10.09 -6.62
N GLU A 37 -20.31 8.97 -6.07
CA GLU A 37 -19.48 7.77 -6.00
C GLU A 37 -19.29 7.22 -7.40
N LEU A 38 -18.02 6.98 -7.77
CA LEU A 38 -17.68 6.40 -9.06
C LEU A 38 -17.79 4.89 -9.02
N ASP A 39 -18.03 4.29 -10.18
CA ASP A 39 -18.08 2.82 -10.30
C ASP A 39 -16.71 2.20 -10.06
N LYS A 40 -15.64 2.92 -10.38
CA LYS A 40 -14.28 2.43 -10.19
C LYS A 40 -13.98 2.34 -8.70
N LYS A 41 -13.61 1.16 -8.27
CA LYS A 41 -13.20 0.90 -6.87
C LYS A 41 -11.83 0.26 -6.88
N TYR A 42 -11.08 0.52 -5.81
CA TYR A 42 -9.79 -0.11 -5.58
C TYR A 42 -9.90 -0.99 -4.36
N LYS A 43 -9.07 -2.01 -4.28
CA LYS A 43 -9.02 -2.90 -3.12
C LYS A 43 -7.62 -2.94 -2.56
N MET A 44 -7.53 -2.73 -1.25
CA MET A 44 -6.29 -2.90 -0.51
C MET A 44 -6.16 -4.35 -0.09
N ASP A 45 -4.98 -4.94 -0.26
CA ASP A 45 -4.79 -6.37 0.05
C ASP A 45 -5.07 -6.68 1.51
N ILE A 46 -4.41 -5.99 2.42
CA ILE A 46 -4.63 -6.16 3.86
C ILE A 46 -4.53 -4.79 4.52
N VAL A 47 -5.43 -4.53 5.47
CA VAL A 47 -5.42 -3.31 6.26
C VAL A 47 -5.30 -3.67 7.73
N VAL A 48 -4.35 -3.06 8.41
CA VAL A 48 -4.11 -3.23 9.84
C VAL A 48 -4.10 -1.82 10.45
N GLY A 49 -5.24 -1.37 10.97
CA GLY A 49 -5.35 -0.02 11.52
C GLY A 49 -4.98 1.04 10.47
N ASN A 50 -3.93 1.81 10.75
CA ASN A 50 -3.42 2.84 9.83
C ASN A 50 -2.36 2.33 8.85
N ILE A 51 -2.24 1.01 8.72
CA ILE A 51 -1.24 0.39 7.86
C ILE A 51 -1.94 -0.32 6.70
N ILE A 52 -1.51 -0.03 5.48
CA ILE A 52 -1.91 -0.79 4.29
C ILE A 52 -0.76 -1.71 3.93
N VAL A 53 -1.06 -3.00 3.73
CA VAL A 53 -0.07 -3.96 3.26
C VAL A 53 -0.47 -4.39 1.85
N GLU A 54 0.40 -4.11 0.88
CA GLU A 54 0.22 -4.52 -0.51
C GLU A 54 1.20 -5.61 -0.86
N LEU A 55 0.66 -6.73 -1.33
CA LEU A 55 1.45 -7.90 -1.68
C LEU A 55 1.62 -7.98 -3.19
N LYS A 56 2.84 -8.18 -3.63
CA LYS A 56 3.17 -8.31 -5.04
C LYS A 56 3.91 -9.62 -5.29
N SER A 57 3.70 -10.19 -6.47
CA SER A 57 4.45 -11.35 -6.94
C SER A 57 4.94 -11.02 -8.35
N VAL A 58 5.88 -10.09 -8.41
CA VAL A 58 6.41 -9.55 -9.67
C VAL A 58 7.93 -9.72 -9.69
N VAL A 59 8.52 -9.68 -10.90
CA VAL A 59 9.96 -9.85 -11.07
C VAL A 59 10.70 -8.75 -10.32
N LYS A 60 10.15 -7.53 -10.34
CA LYS A 60 10.75 -6.37 -9.68
C LYS A 60 9.68 -5.35 -9.36
N ILE A 61 9.79 -4.71 -8.20
CA ILE A 61 8.91 -3.59 -7.84
C ILE A 61 9.27 -2.41 -8.75
N GLU A 62 8.24 -1.80 -9.35
CA GLU A 62 8.41 -0.69 -10.26
C GLU A 62 7.69 0.56 -9.74
N ALA A 63 7.96 1.70 -10.38
CA ALA A 63 7.37 2.97 -9.99
C ALA A 63 5.84 2.93 -9.93
N ALA A 64 5.20 2.20 -10.84
CA ALA A 64 3.74 2.09 -10.85
C ALA A 64 3.22 1.41 -9.58
N HIS A 65 3.93 0.41 -9.07
CA HIS A 65 3.54 -0.27 -7.83
C HIS A 65 3.62 0.68 -6.63
N ARG A 66 4.67 1.50 -6.59
CA ARG A 66 4.86 2.47 -5.52
C ARG A 66 3.81 3.58 -5.58
N ALA A 67 3.52 4.05 -6.79
CA ALA A 67 2.50 5.08 -6.99
C ALA A 67 1.12 4.57 -6.57
N GLN A 68 0.80 3.31 -6.85
CA GLN A 68 -0.47 2.73 -6.44
C GLN A 68 -0.62 2.74 -4.92
N LEU A 69 0.40 2.29 -4.20
CA LEU A 69 0.36 2.28 -2.73
C LEU A 69 0.22 3.70 -2.19
N CYS A 70 1.02 4.63 -2.70
CA CYS A 70 0.98 6.02 -2.25
C CYS A 70 -0.39 6.66 -2.50
N ASN A 71 -1.02 6.35 -3.64
CA ASN A 71 -2.37 6.85 -3.90
C ASN A 71 -3.40 6.25 -2.95
N TYR A 72 -3.25 4.98 -2.58
CA TYR A 72 -4.15 4.36 -1.59
C TYR A 72 -3.99 5.05 -0.23
N LEU A 73 -2.76 5.35 0.18
CA LEU A 73 -2.51 6.08 1.42
C LEU A 73 -3.15 7.46 1.39
N ARG A 74 -2.99 8.18 0.27
CA ARG A 74 -3.56 9.51 0.12
C ARG A 74 -5.08 9.47 0.18
N LEU A 75 -5.70 8.52 -0.51
CA LEU A 75 -7.17 8.43 -0.58
C LEU A 75 -7.77 8.04 0.76
N THR A 76 -7.11 7.19 1.53
CA THR A 76 -7.62 6.70 2.81
C THR A 76 -7.12 7.51 3.99
N LYS A 77 -6.13 8.38 3.80
CA LYS A 77 -5.47 9.13 4.86
C LYS A 77 -4.77 8.21 5.87
N LYS A 78 -4.48 6.99 5.49
CA LYS A 78 -3.69 6.09 6.32
C LYS A 78 -2.23 6.47 6.23
N ARG A 79 -1.49 6.24 7.31
CA ARG A 79 -0.16 6.81 7.48
C ARG A 79 0.95 5.96 6.88
N ILE A 80 0.84 4.65 6.95
CA ILE A 80 1.94 3.74 6.62
C ILE A 80 1.49 2.72 5.60
N GLY A 81 2.32 2.50 4.58
CA GLY A 81 2.13 1.45 3.60
C GLY A 81 3.33 0.54 3.55
N LEU A 82 3.07 -0.76 3.49
CA LEU A 82 4.10 -1.78 3.31
C LEU A 82 3.88 -2.41 1.94
N LEU A 83 4.91 -2.36 1.10
CA LEU A 83 4.90 -2.97 -0.22
C LEU A 83 5.84 -4.16 -0.16
N ILE A 84 5.30 -5.37 -0.27
CA ILE A 84 6.06 -6.60 -0.09
C ILE A 84 6.00 -7.42 -1.38
N ASN A 85 7.16 -7.77 -1.91
CA ASN A 85 7.25 -8.53 -3.16
C ASN A 85 7.83 -9.92 -2.90
N PHE A 86 7.06 -10.93 -3.25
CA PHE A 86 7.46 -12.34 -3.14
C PHE A 86 7.97 -12.92 -4.46
N GLY A 87 8.02 -12.11 -5.51
CA GLY A 87 8.44 -12.57 -6.84
C GLY A 87 9.94 -12.50 -7.09
N GLU A 88 10.70 -11.93 -6.15
CA GLU A 88 12.15 -11.85 -6.26
C GLU A 88 12.82 -12.97 -5.47
N PRO A 89 14.09 -13.32 -5.77
CA PRO A 89 14.77 -14.41 -5.05
C PRO A 89 14.86 -14.20 -3.55
N ARG A 90 14.90 -12.93 -3.11
CA ARG A 90 14.80 -12.58 -1.69
C ARG A 90 13.53 -11.79 -1.47
N LEU A 91 12.95 -11.91 -0.29
CA LEU A 91 11.80 -11.10 0.09
C LEU A 91 12.20 -9.62 0.10
N VAL A 92 11.53 -8.83 -0.70
CA VAL A 92 11.79 -7.39 -0.79
C VAL A 92 10.58 -6.65 -0.21
N GLY A 93 10.86 -5.75 0.73
CA GLY A 93 9.82 -4.93 1.34
C GLY A 93 10.23 -3.47 1.34
N GLU A 94 9.25 -2.60 1.13
CA GLU A 94 9.43 -1.15 1.21
C GLU A 94 8.40 -0.61 2.18
N ARG A 95 8.80 0.36 2.99
CA ARG A 95 7.92 1.03 3.94
C ARG A 95 7.75 2.48 3.51
N TRP A 96 6.50 2.85 3.24
CA TRP A 96 6.15 4.18 2.77
C TRP A 96 5.33 4.90 3.82
N VAL A 97 5.56 6.21 3.95
CA VAL A 97 4.84 7.06 4.91
C VAL A 97 4.12 8.15 4.12
N TYR A 98 2.86 8.36 4.48
CA TYR A 98 2.07 9.46 3.96
C TYR A 98 1.93 10.53 5.02
N ASP A 99 2.31 11.76 4.67
CA ASP A 99 2.15 12.94 5.51
C ASP A 99 0.97 13.75 4.98
N GLU A 100 -0.12 13.73 5.71
CA GLU A 100 -1.34 14.42 5.29
C GLU A 100 -1.15 15.93 5.25
N ALA A 101 -0.36 16.50 6.17
CA ALA A 101 -0.14 17.94 6.23
C ALA A 101 0.52 18.50 4.97
N THR A 102 1.44 17.73 4.38
CA THR A 102 2.18 18.16 3.18
C THR A 102 1.70 17.45 1.91
N ASN A 103 0.83 16.46 2.05
CA ASN A 103 0.41 15.58 0.95
C ASN A 103 1.60 14.89 0.28
N GLU A 104 2.60 14.53 1.08
CA GLU A 104 3.78 13.82 0.59
C GLU A 104 3.73 12.35 0.97
N CYS A 105 4.20 11.49 0.07
CA CYS A 105 4.41 10.08 0.35
C CYS A 105 5.87 9.77 0.06
N PHE A 106 6.56 9.17 1.02
CA PHE A 106 7.99 8.93 0.88
C PHE A 106 8.41 7.60 1.51
N LEU A 107 9.48 7.05 0.96
CA LEU A 107 10.08 5.82 1.46
C LEU A 107 10.88 6.11 2.71
N VAL A 108 10.78 5.21 3.69
CA VAL A 108 11.59 5.29 4.92
C VAL A 108 12.37 3.99 5.10
N ASP A 109 13.48 4.09 5.83
CA ASP A 109 14.30 2.93 6.18
C ASP A 109 13.82 2.27 7.47
N LYS A 110 14.58 1.32 7.99
CA LYS A 110 14.23 0.56 9.20
C LYS A 110 14.07 1.45 10.42
N GLU A 111 14.78 2.56 10.44
CA GLU A 111 14.74 3.53 11.54
C GLU A 111 13.69 4.62 11.31
N MET A 112 12.83 4.44 10.31
CA MET A 112 11.79 5.41 9.93
C MET A 112 12.37 6.74 9.42
N GLN A 113 13.61 6.72 8.91
CA GLN A 113 14.23 7.90 8.33
C GLN A 113 13.93 7.95 6.82
N ARG A 114 13.59 9.14 6.33
CA ARG A 114 13.26 9.34 4.92
C ARG A 114 14.44 9.02 4.01
N VAL A 115 14.17 8.29 2.93
CA VAL A 115 15.17 7.96 1.91
C VAL A 115 15.03 8.97 0.77
N PHE A 116 16.12 9.70 0.47
CA PHE A 116 16.13 10.74 -0.56
C PHE A 116 16.80 10.25 -1.85
N ASP A 117 16.22 9.25 -2.48
CA ASP A 117 16.73 8.73 -3.75
C ASP A 117 15.68 8.97 -4.82
N LYS A 118 16.10 9.59 -5.93
CA LYS A 118 15.18 9.97 -7.01
C LYS A 118 14.40 8.80 -7.58
N LYS A 119 14.96 7.59 -7.57
CA LYS A 119 14.25 6.42 -8.08
C LYS A 119 13.01 6.06 -7.25
N TYR A 120 12.93 6.57 -6.03
CA TYR A 120 11.78 6.35 -5.15
C TYR A 120 10.88 7.59 -5.06
N CYS A 121 11.04 8.54 -5.98
CA CYS A 121 10.19 9.72 -5.97
C CYS A 121 8.81 9.39 -6.54
N VAL A 122 7.77 9.68 -5.78
CA VAL A 122 6.39 9.45 -6.20
C VAL A 122 5.67 10.78 -6.16
N LEU A 123 5.11 11.17 -7.32
CA LEU A 123 4.29 12.38 -7.41
C LEU A 123 2.83 12.00 -7.20
N LEU A 124 2.21 12.57 -6.18
CA LEU A 124 0.80 12.37 -5.91
C LEU A 124 -0.01 13.38 -6.70
N LYS A 125 -1.16 12.95 -7.20
CA LYS A 125 -2.07 13.83 -7.91
C LYS A 125 -2.68 14.82 -6.93
N SER A 126 -2.97 16.04 -7.40
CA SER A 126 -3.65 17.02 -6.57
C SER A 126 -5.02 16.50 -6.16
N GLY A 127 -5.47 16.89 -4.97
CA GLY A 127 -6.68 16.33 -4.39
C GLY A 127 -7.99 16.94 -4.89
N ASN A 128 -8.05 17.36 -6.14
CA ASN A 128 -9.23 18.04 -6.69
C ASN A 128 -10.12 17.11 -7.52
N GLU A 129 -10.11 15.85 -7.24
CA GLU A 129 -11.01 14.93 -7.94
C GLU A 129 -12.46 15.16 -7.59
#